data_dc95f24d065f38a12c6a14cfcf5b4a2d
#
_entry.id   dc95f24d065f38a12c6a14cfcf5b4a2d
#
_cell.length_a   1.000
_cell.length_b   1.000
_cell.length_c   1.000
_cell.angle_alpha   90.00
_cell.angle_beta   90.00
_cell.angle_gamma   90.00
#
_symmetry.space_group_name_H-M   'P 1'
#
loop_
_entity.id
_entity.type
_entity.pdbx_description
1 polymer ?
#
loop_
_entity_poly.entity_id
_entity_poly.type
_entity_poly.pdbx_seq_one_letter_code
_entity_poly.pdbx_strand_id
1 'polypeptide(L)'
;EGFPVLKGELLVDDILEAKASNKRLVEAVLGKDAREESFTWGICQPGGSGFYAHDAYYSVDTNAMHLHPSFMMAPEYTEDMEPAQVYAAFYVMGHEMTHGFDLDGSTYDGEGQENNWWAAEDRAKFEALNNQVIEQIGTFEVAEGIFANSSKTVTEDVADMGGLNIAFDALTAYLTKMGVSGDEMKEAQKNFFEHHAYRFQTHYTSETLQEQLQDEHSVDMVRVNGIVQHMDSWYDLFNVVEGDALYLPKEERIVIW
;
A
#
# COMPACT_ATOMS: atom_id res chain seq x y z
N GLU A 1 17.85 10.74 22.73
CA GLU A 1 19.02 10.13 23.43
C GLU A 1 18.88 8.60 23.32
N GLY A 2 19.89 7.90 22.82
CA GLY A 2 19.91 6.42 22.75
C GLY A 2 20.45 5.85 21.45
N PHE A 3 20.59 6.65 20.40
CA PHE A 3 21.22 6.19 19.16
C PHE A 3 22.72 5.98 19.31
N PRO A 4 23.31 4.97 18.66
CA PRO A 4 24.73 4.71 18.76
C PRO A 4 25.55 5.80 18.11
N VAL A 5 26.68 6.14 18.74
CA VAL A 5 27.72 6.96 18.10
C VAL A 5 28.72 5.99 17.46
N LEU A 6 28.57 5.80 16.16
CA LEU A 6 29.46 4.92 15.40
C LEU A 6 30.81 5.63 15.19
N LYS A 7 31.90 4.98 15.54
CA LYS A 7 33.26 5.53 15.48
C LYS A 7 33.96 5.24 14.17
N GLY A 8 33.48 4.24 13.41
CA GLY A 8 34.04 3.86 12.11
C GLY A 8 35.44 3.25 12.16
N GLU A 9 35.94 2.91 13.34
CA GLU A 9 37.28 2.33 13.49
C GLU A 9 37.33 0.84 13.14
N LEU A 10 36.30 0.09 13.60
CA LEU A 10 36.11 -1.32 13.26
C LEU A 10 34.63 -1.59 13.04
N LEU A 11 34.27 -2.08 11.87
CA LEU A 11 32.88 -2.40 11.48
C LEU A 11 32.20 -3.33 12.50
N VAL A 12 32.92 -4.31 13.06
CA VAL A 12 32.37 -5.27 14.04
C VAL A 12 31.95 -4.55 15.33
N ASP A 13 32.77 -3.63 15.81
CA ASP A 13 32.48 -2.87 17.04
C ASP A 13 31.28 -1.93 16.84
N ASP A 14 31.19 -1.29 15.67
CA ASP A 14 30.05 -0.45 15.32
C ASP A 14 28.74 -1.28 15.20
N ILE A 15 28.80 -2.49 14.64
CA ILE A 15 27.67 -3.42 14.57
C ILE A 15 27.23 -3.86 15.99
N LEU A 16 28.19 -4.18 16.85
CA LEU A 16 27.90 -4.60 18.21
C LEU A 16 27.29 -3.48 19.03
N GLU A 17 27.79 -2.24 18.89
CA GLU A 17 27.21 -1.07 19.54
C GLU A 17 25.81 -0.75 19.01
N ALA A 18 25.58 -0.86 17.69
CA ALA A 18 24.24 -0.69 17.10
C ALA A 18 23.23 -1.70 17.69
N LYS A 19 23.63 -2.99 17.77
CA LYS A 19 22.79 -4.05 18.38
C LYS A 19 22.52 -3.80 19.86
N ALA A 20 23.53 -3.38 20.61
CA ALA A 20 23.39 -3.07 22.02
C ALA A 20 22.49 -1.85 22.25
N SER A 21 22.60 -0.84 21.40
CA SER A 21 21.73 0.34 21.42
C SER A 21 20.29 -0.03 21.09
N ASN A 22 20.07 -0.83 20.05
CA ASN A 22 18.73 -1.31 19.69
C ASN A 22 18.07 -2.05 20.86
N LYS A 23 18.80 -2.96 21.50
CA LYS A 23 18.34 -3.67 22.69
C LYS A 23 17.94 -2.71 23.82
N ARG A 24 18.75 -1.68 24.12
CA ARG A 24 18.43 -0.67 25.15
C ARG A 24 17.16 0.11 24.80
N LEU A 25 16.96 0.45 23.52
CA LEU A 25 15.74 1.14 23.05
C LEU A 25 14.50 0.28 23.26
N VAL A 26 14.56 -1.00 22.88
CA VAL A 26 13.45 -1.95 23.12
C VAL A 26 13.16 -2.09 24.62
N GLU A 27 14.21 -2.29 25.43
CA GLU A 27 14.04 -2.41 26.89
C GLU A 27 13.43 -1.13 27.50
N ALA A 28 13.70 0.05 26.97
CA ALA A 28 13.20 1.33 27.45
C ALA A 28 11.70 1.53 27.17
N VAL A 29 11.14 0.84 26.17
CA VAL A 29 9.71 0.94 25.82
C VAL A 29 8.87 -0.21 26.37
N LEU A 30 9.48 -1.23 26.97
CA LEU A 30 8.75 -2.33 27.59
C LEU A 30 7.81 -1.82 28.70
N GLY A 31 6.54 -2.18 28.58
CA GLY A 31 5.50 -1.78 29.53
C GLY A 31 4.93 -0.38 29.31
N LYS A 32 5.31 0.30 28.23
CA LYS A 32 4.69 1.53 27.77
C LYS A 32 3.60 1.25 26.75
N ASP A 33 2.75 2.24 26.48
CA ASP A 33 1.78 2.15 25.40
C ASP A 33 2.52 2.12 24.04
N ALA A 34 2.27 1.09 23.24
CA ALA A 34 2.93 0.90 21.96
C ALA A 34 2.65 2.05 20.97
N ARG A 35 1.49 2.67 21.05
CA ARG A 35 1.10 3.81 20.19
C ARG A 35 1.91 5.06 20.51
N GLU A 36 2.24 5.30 21.79
CA GLU A 36 3.08 6.43 22.22
C GLU A 36 4.55 6.24 21.79
N GLU A 37 4.98 4.99 21.63
CA GLU A 37 6.35 4.62 21.29
C GLU A 37 6.46 4.04 19.88
N SER A 38 5.48 4.29 19.00
CA SER A 38 5.39 3.68 17.65
C SER A 38 6.65 3.90 16.81
N PHE A 39 7.25 5.08 16.90
CA PHE A 39 8.51 5.38 16.20
C PHE A 39 9.67 4.49 16.69
N THR A 40 9.78 4.28 18.01
CA THR A 40 10.82 3.41 18.57
C THR A 40 10.59 1.95 18.20
N TRP A 41 9.33 1.49 18.24
CA TRP A 41 8.96 0.16 17.79
C TRP A 41 9.30 -0.07 16.32
N GLY A 42 8.89 0.83 15.43
CA GLY A 42 9.14 0.70 13.99
C GLY A 42 10.63 0.60 13.64
N ILE A 43 11.50 1.26 14.41
CA ILE A 43 12.96 1.18 14.21
C ILE A 43 13.56 -0.09 14.79
N CYS A 44 13.03 -0.57 15.89
CA CYS A 44 13.69 -1.57 16.73
C CYS A 44 13.13 -2.98 16.54
N GLN A 45 12.09 -3.17 15.73
CA GLN A 45 11.51 -4.50 15.49
C GLN A 45 12.55 -5.49 14.97
N PRO A 46 12.67 -6.68 15.58
CA PRO A 46 13.50 -7.75 15.04
C PRO A 46 12.96 -8.19 13.66
N GLY A 47 13.77 -8.03 12.63
CA GLY A 47 13.39 -8.38 11.26
C GLY A 47 12.75 -7.25 10.45
N GLY A 48 12.50 -6.08 11.06
CA GLY A 48 12.05 -4.88 10.33
C GLY A 48 13.10 -4.39 9.34
N SER A 49 12.64 -3.92 8.20
CA SER A 49 13.49 -3.24 7.23
C SER A 49 14.01 -1.95 7.87
N GLY A 50 15.33 -1.73 7.86
CA GLY A 50 15.91 -0.51 8.43
C GLY A 50 15.49 0.73 7.64
N PHE A 51 15.68 1.93 8.21
CA PHE A 51 15.36 3.22 7.56
C PHE A 51 15.88 3.41 6.13
N TYR A 52 16.88 2.66 5.74
CA TYR A 52 17.46 2.69 4.40
C TYR A 52 16.71 1.79 3.41
N ALA A 53 15.79 0.95 3.88
CA ALA A 53 14.97 0.15 3.00
C ALA A 53 13.94 1.02 2.27
N HIS A 54 13.58 0.65 1.06
CA HIS A 54 12.47 1.23 0.34
C HIS A 54 11.23 0.44 0.72
N ASP A 55 10.54 0.91 1.77
CA ASP A 55 9.46 0.16 2.39
C ASP A 55 8.47 1.09 3.09
N ALA A 56 7.23 0.65 3.17
CA ALA A 56 6.18 1.20 4.01
C ALA A 56 5.42 0.03 4.62
N TYR A 57 4.86 0.21 5.80
CA TYR A 57 4.03 -0.81 6.43
C TYR A 57 3.07 -0.21 7.45
N TYR A 58 1.96 -0.88 7.67
CA TYR A 58 1.05 -0.61 8.78
C TYR A 58 1.35 -1.54 9.95
N SER A 59 1.38 -0.99 11.16
CA SER A 59 1.55 -1.76 12.40
C SER A 59 0.24 -1.80 13.16
N VAL A 60 -0.36 -2.97 13.25
CA VAL A 60 -1.62 -3.20 13.98
C VAL A 60 -1.48 -2.91 15.47
N ASP A 61 -0.34 -3.27 16.07
CA ASP A 61 -0.06 -3.08 17.51
C ASP A 61 -0.01 -1.61 17.92
N THR A 62 0.45 -0.75 17.01
CA THR A 62 0.60 0.68 17.25
C THR A 62 -0.49 1.50 16.59
N ASN A 63 -1.34 0.88 15.76
CA ASN A 63 -2.32 1.54 14.91
C ASN A 63 -1.67 2.72 14.14
N ALA A 64 -0.55 2.44 13.50
CA ALA A 64 0.28 3.44 12.86
C ALA A 64 0.84 2.97 11.52
N MET A 65 0.82 3.85 10.54
CA MET A 65 1.51 3.70 9.28
C MET A 65 2.96 4.18 9.42
N HIS A 66 3.88 3.41 8.88
CA HIS A 66 5.29 3.73 8.82
C HIS A 66 5.73 3.90 7.36
N LEU A 67 6.24 5.07 7.03
CA LEU A 67 6.76 5.39 5.71
C LEU A 67 8.26 5.67 5.82
N HIS A 68 9.07 4.87 5.14
CA HIS A 68 10.52 5.02 5.21
C HIS A 68 11.00 6.27 4.45
N PRO A 69 12.09 6.92 4.89
CA PRO A 69 12.60 8.14 4.26
C PRO A 69 12.95 8.00 2.78
N SER A 70 13.21 6.77 2.30
CA SER A 70 13.47 6.48 0.89
C SER A 70 12.32 6.91 -0.05
N PHE A 71 11.06 6.88 0.42
CA PHE A 71 9.93 7.39 -0.34
C PHE A 71 9.97 8.91 -0.57
N MET A 72 10.72 9.64 0.26
CA MET A 72 10.91 11.09 0.13
C MET A 72 12.10 11.45 -0.77
N MET A 73 12.66 10.47 -1.48
CA MET A 73 13.86 10.62 -2.32
C MET A 73 13.59 10.09 -3.72
N ALA A 74 14.40 10.54 -4.70
CA ALA A 74 14.35 9.99 -6.05
C ALA A 74 14.64 8.47 -6.05
N PRO A 75 13.96 7.67 -6.89
CA PRO A 75 13.06 8.11 -7.96
C PRO A 75 11.62 8.40 -7.52
N GLU A 76 11.23 8.10 -6.28
CA GLU A 76 9.85 8.19 -5.82
C GLU A 76 9.35 9.63 -5.69
N TYR A 77 10.21 10.53 -5.26
CA TYR A 77 9.90 11.94 -5.13
C TYR A 77 11.03 12.82 -5.64
N THR A 78 10.70 13.82 -6.44
CA THR A 78 11.56 14.95 -6.82
C THR A 78 10.76 16.25 -6.76
N GLU A 79 11.44 17.38 -6.54
CA GLU A 79 10.77 18.68 -6.36
C GLU A 79 10.04 19.21 -7.61
N ASP A 80 10.34 18.64 -8.79
CA ASP A 80 9.74 18.99 -10.07
C ASP A 80 8.57 18.11 -10.48
N MET A 81 8.17 17.14 -9.65
CA MET A 81 6.98 16.33 -9.89
C MET A 81 5.70 17.17 -9.84
N GLU A 82 4.83 16.93 -10.81
CA GLU A 82 3.47 17.48 -10.80
C GLU A 82 2.64 16.85 -9.67
N PRO A 83 1.63 17.56 -9.12
CA PRO A 83 0.80 17.01 -8.04
C PRO A 83 0.23 15.62 -8.34
N ALA A 84 -0.24 15.38 -9.55
CA ALA A 84 -0.77 14.08 -9.95
C ALA A 84 0.25 12.95 -9.80
N GLN A 85 1.51 13.20 -10.14
CA GLN A 85 2.60 12.25 -10.00
C GLN A 85 2.94 11.99 -8.53
N VAL A 86 2.97 13.06 -7.72
CA VAL A 86 3.21 12.94 -6.28
C VAL A 86 2.11 12.10 -5.62
N TYR A 87 0.83 12.39 -5.88
CA TYR A 87 -0.26 11.63 -5.29
C TYR A 87 -0.28 10.16 -5.77
N ALA A 88 0.05 9.90 -7.03
CA ALA A 88 0.20 8.54 -7.55
C ALA A 88 1.39 7.81 -6.91
N ALA A 89 2.51 8.49 -6.66
CA ALA A 89 3.65 7.92 -5.97
C ALA A 89 3.34 7.59 -4.51
N PHE A 90 2.60 8.46 -3.83
CA PHE A 90 2.25 8.31 -2.43
C PHE A 90 0.90 7.61 -2.19
N TYR A 91 0.32 6.91 -3.20
CA TYR A 91 -0.86 6.07 -2.98
C TYR A 91 -0.62 5.04 -1.87
N VAL A 92 0.64 4.63 -1.68
CA VAL A 92 1.07 3.73 -0.61
C VAL A 92 0.61 4.19 0.79
N MET A 93 0.48 5.49 1.02
CA MET A 93 -0.06 5.98 2.31
C MET A 93 -1.51 5.54 2.53
N GLY A 94 -2.35 5.60 1.49
CA GLY A 94 -3.71 5.09 1.54
C GLY A 94 -3.76 3.56 1.62
N HIS A 95 -2.83 2.89 0.96
CA HIS A 95 -2.64 1.44 1.02
C HIS A 95 -2.36 1.00 2.47
N GLU A 96 -1.35 1.58 3.12
CA GLU A 96 -1.03 1.27 4.53
C GLU A 96 -2.18 1.62 5.49
N MET A 97 -2.89 2.71 5.24
CA MET A 97 -4.09 3.04 6.05
C MET A 97 -5.18 1.98 5.87
N THR A 98 -5.33 1.40 4.69
CA THR A 98 -6.33 0.37 4.40
C THR A 98 -6.02 -0.93 5.12
N HIS A 99 -4.74 -1.26 5.37
CA HIS A 99 -4.36 -2.42 6.17
C HIS A 99 -4.91 -2.40 7.60
N GLY A 100 -5.26 -1.24 8.15
CA GLY A 100 -6.00 -1.16 9.42
C GLY A 100 -7.41 -1.75 9.37
N PHE A 101 -7.93 -2.03 8.18
CA PHE A 101 -9.30 -2.47 7.92
C PHE A 101 -9.40 -3.70 7.03
N ASP A 102 -8.30 -4.27 6.58
CA ASP A 102 -8.27 -5.51 5.79
C ASP A 102 -8.63 -6.76 6.64
N LEU A 103 -8.45 -7.97 6.08
CA LEU A 103 -8.79 -9.21 6.79
C LEU A 103 -8.01 -9.41 8.08
N ASP A 104 -6.75 -8.97 8.12
CA ASP A 104 -5.86 -9.11 9.27
C ASP A 104 -6.01 -7.92 10.22
N GLY A 105 -5.85 -6.69 9.74
CA GLY A 105 -5.93 -5.47 10.55
C GLY A 105 -7.29 -5.25 11.18
N SER A 106 -8.37 -5.66 10.51
CA SER A 106 -9.73 -5.57 11.03
C SER A 106 -10.01 -6.46 12.26
N THR A 107 -9.09 -7.33 12.62
CA THR A 107 -9.16 -8.12 13.87
C THR A 107 -8.63 -7.36 15.10
N TYR A 108 -7.99 -6.21 14.87
CA TYR A 108 -7.48 -5.32 15.93
C TYR A 108 -8.35 -4.08 16.05
N ASP A 109 -8.50 -3.57 17.25
CA ASP A 109 -9.17 -2.29 17.49
C ASP A 109 -8.20 -1.10 17.37
N GLY A 110 -8.74 0.13 17.46
CA GLY A 110 -7.93 1.34 17.38
C GLY A 110 -6.90 1.51 18.50
N GLU A 111 -6.89 0.60 19.49
CA GLU A 111 -5.91 0.55 20.58
C GLU A 111 -4.84 -0.52 20.35
N GLY A 112 -4.85 -1.18 19.17
CA GLY A 112 -3.88 -2.23 18.83
C GLY A 112 -4.10 -3.52 19.61
N GLN A 113 -5.32 -3.75 20.12
CA GLN A 113 -5.66 -4.98 20.83
C GLN A 113 -6.46 -5.89 19.90
N GLU A 114 -6.12 -7.18 19.88
CA GLU A 114 -6.94 -8.17 19.20
C GLU A 114 -8.35 -8.18 19.80
N ASN A 115 -9.32 -7.68 19.05
CA ASN A 115 -10.67 -7.46 19.53
C ASN A 115 -11.67 -7.48 18.35
N ASN A 116 -12.70 -8.28 18.47
CA ASN A 116 -13.79 -8.27 17.49
C ASN A 116 -14.73 -7.08 17.74
N TRP A 117 -14.42 -5.94 17.15
CA TRP A 117 -15.19 -4.70 17.26
C TRP A 117 -16.28 -4.55 16.16
N TRP A 118 -16.29 -5.43 15.16
CA TRP A 118 -17.25 -5.42 14.07
C TRP A 118 -18.65 -5.83 14.51
N ALA A 119 -19.68 -5.14 13.97
CA ALA A 119 -21.01 -5.73 13.96
C ALA A 119 -21.01 -6.97 13.05
N ALA A 120 -21.73 -8.01 13.44
CA ALA A 120 -21.72 -9.28 12.69
C ALA A 120 -22.17 -9.11 11.23
N GLU A 121 -23.12 -8.20 10.99
CA GLU A 121 -23.61 -7.90 9.64
C GLU A 121 -22.53 -7.21 8.78
N ASP A 122 -21.77 -6.29 9.34
CA ASP A 122 -20.73 -5.57 8.60
C ASP A 122 -19.54 -6.47 8.32
N ARG A 123 -19.17 -7.32 9.27
CA ARG A 123 -18.15 -8.36 9.07
C ARG A 123 -18.54 -9.30 7.93
N ALA A 124 -19.78 -9.77 7.89
CA ALA A 124 -20.26 -10.65 6.84
C ALA A 124 -20.23 -9.97 5.45
N LYS A 125 -20.59 -8.68 5.36
CA LYS A 125 -20.50 -7.91 4.11
C LYS A 125 -19.05 -7.77 3.66
N PHE A 126 -18.14 -7.47 4.58
CA PHE A 126 -16.72 -7.33 4.29
C PHE A 126 -16.10 -8.64 3.81
N GLU A 127 -16.43 -9.77 4.46
CA GLU A 127 -15.98 -11.10 4.02
C GLU A 127 -16.53 -11.46 2.62
N ALA A 128 -17.80 -11.12 2.33
CA ALA A 128 -18.38 -11.31 1.00
C ALA A 128 -17.66 -10.48 -0.06
N LEU A 129 -17.29 -9.24 0.26
CA LEU A 129 -16.53 -8.35 -0.61
C LEU A 129 -15.11 -8.91 -0.89
N ASN A 130 -14.41 -9.39 0.13
CA ASN A 130 -13.10 -10.03 -0.06
C ASN A 130 -13.19 -11.28 -0.97
N ASN A 131 -14.26 -12.08 -0.83
CA ASN A 131 -14.48 -13.21 -1.72
C ASN A 131 -14.69 -12.76 -3.19
N GLN A 132 -15.37 -11.65 -3.43
CA GLN A 132 -15.49 -11.08 -4.78
C GLN A 132 -14.14 -10.63 -5.33
N VAL A 133 -13.28 -10.00 -4.51
CA VAL A 133 -11.91 -9.64 -4.90
C VAL A 133 -11.14 -10.90 -5.31
N ILE A 134 -11.18 -11.96 -4.49
CA ILE A 134 -10.52 -13.23 -4.78
C ILE A 134 -11.00 -13.81 -6.12
N GLU A 135 -12.31 -13.83 -6.35
CA GLU A 135 -12.88 -14.38 -7.59
C GLU A 135 -12.48 -13.57 -8.81
N GLN A 136 -12.54 -12.24 -8.74
CA GLN A 136 -12.24 -11.37 -9.89
C GLN A 136 -10.74 -11.29 -10.19
N ILE A 137 -9.90 -11.05 -9.19
CA ILE A 137 -8.45 -10.99 -9.35
C ILE A 137 -7.90 -12.34 -9.81
N GLY A 138 -8.45 -13.47 -9.31
CA GLY A 138 -8.08 -14.81 -9.73
C GLY A 138 -8.34 -15.13 -11.21
N THR A 139 -9.06 -14.29 -11.94
CA THR A 139 -9.26 -14.45 -13.39
C THR A 139 -8.13 -13.85 -14.24
N PHE A 140 -7.23 -13.04 -13.64
CA PHE A 140 -6.13 -12.44 -14.37
C PHE A 140 -5.08 -13.47 -14.76
N GLU A 141 -4.94 -13.70 -16.05
CA GLU A 141 -3.87 -14.51 -16.63
C GLU A 141 -2.60 -13.64 -16.71
N VAL A 142 -1.62 -13.95 -15.87
CA VAL A 142 -0.38 -13.18 -15.72
C VAL A 142 0.74 -13.68 -16.63
N ALA A 143 0.62 -14.91 -17.13
CA ALA A 143 1.40 -15.50 -18.20
C ALA A 143 0.60 -16.66 -18.80
N GLU A 144 1.02 -17.20 -19.95
CA GLU A 144 0.30 -18.27 -20.65
C GLU A 144 -0.06 -19.45 -19.72
N GLY A 145 -1.35 -19.59 -19.43
CA GLY A 145 -1.90 -20.63 -18.53
C GLY A 145 -1.60 -20.44 -17.04
N ILE A 146 -1.04 -19.28 -16.65
CA ILE A 146 -0.72 -18.96 -15.25
C ILE A 146 -1.60 -17.79 -14.79
N PHE A 147 -2.36 -18.00 -13.72
CA PHE A 147 -3.28 -17.01 -13.16
C PHE A 147 -2.78 -16.43 -11.85
N ALA A 148 -3.27 -15.25 -11.49
CA ALA A 148 -2.98 -14.59 -10.22
C ALA A 148 -3.39 -15.46 -9.02
N ASN A 149 -2.61 -15.43 -7.95
CA ASN A 149 -2.87 -16.20 -6.72
C ASN A 149 -3.69 -15.37 -5.71
N SER A 150 -4.86 -14.93 -6.12
CA SER A 150 -5.70 -13.96 -5.42
C SER A 150 -6.10 -14.36 -4.00
N SER A 151 -6.22 -15.66 -3.71
CA SER A 151 -6.49 -16.12 -2.34
C SER A 151 -5.34 -15.85 -1.37
N LYS A 152 -4.13 -15.66 -1.89
CA LYS A 152 -2.95 -15.29 -1.11
C LYS A 152 -2.76 -13.78 -1.02
N THR A 153 -3.16 -13.06 -2.08
CA THR A 153 -2.88 -11.63 -2.23
C THR A 153 -4.06 -10.73 -1.86
N VAL A 154 -5.19 -11.27 -1.41
CA VAL A 154 -6.43 -10.51 -1.20
C VAL A 154 -6.28 -9.33 -0.23
N THR A 155 -5.50 -9.45 0.84
CA THR A 155 -5.21 -8.37 1.79
C THR A 155 -4.53 -7.20 1.09
N GLU A 156 -3.52 -7.50 0.29
CA GLU A 156 -2.77 -6.53 -0.49
C GLU A 156 -3.61 -5.93 -1.64
N ASP A 157 -4.40 -6.76 -2.32
CA ASP A 157 -5.29 -6.29 -3.39
C ASP A 157 -6.37 -5.32 -2.84
N VAL A 158 -6.93 -5.60 -1.67
CA VAL A 158 -7.86 -4.71 -0.95
C VAL A 158 -7.16 -3.42 -0.51
N ALA A 159 -5.93 -3.52 -0.02
CA ALA A 159 -5.14 -2.35 0.36
C ALA A 159 -4.81 -1.47 -0.85
N ASP A 160 -4.47 -2.06 -2.00
CA ASP A 160 -4.26 -1.34 -3.26
C ASP A 160 -5.55 -0.63 -3.74
N MET A 161 -6.70 -1.31 -3.68
CA MET A 161 -8.00 -0.71 -4.05
C MET A 161 -8.32 0.50 -3.16
N GLY A 162 -8.22 0.36 -1.84
CA GLY A 162 -8.46 1.46 -0.90
C GLY A 162 -7.44 2.58 -1.09
N GLY A 163 -6.16 2.24 -1.21
CA GLY A 163 -5.07 3.17 -1.37
C GLY A 163 -5.19 4.04 -2.62
N LEU A 164 -5.50 3.43 -3.76
CA LEU A 164 -5.63 4.15 -5.02
C LEU A 164 -6.86 5.09 -5.02
N ASN A 165 -7.98 4.66 -4.44
CA ASN A 165 -9.17 5.51 -4.28
C ASN A 165 -8.87 6.72 -3.37
N ILE A 166 -8.30 6.49 -2.19
CA ILE A 166 -7.93 7.56 -1.24
C ILE A 166 -6.99 8.58 -1.90
N ALA A 167 -5.96 8.10 -2.60
CA ALA A 167 -5.00 8.98 -3.27
C ALA A 167 -5.62 9.80 -4.40
N PHE A 168 -6.51 9.20 -5.20
CA PHE A 168 -7.24 9.90 -6.27
C PHE A 168 -8.17 10.98 -5.71
N ASP A 169 -8.91 10.68 -4.65
CA ASP A 169 -9.81 11.63 -4.00
C ASP A 169 -9.02 12.77 -3.34
N ALA A 170 -7.89 12.46 -2.72
CA ALA A 170 -7.01 13.46 -2.14
C ALA A 170 -6.42 14.39 -3.21
N LEU A 171 -5.98 13.86 -4.35
CA LEU A 171 -5.55 14.67 -5.51
C LEU A 171 -6.67 15.59 -5.99
N THR A 172 -7.86 15.03 -6.18
CA THR A 172 -9.03 15.79 -6.68
C THR A 172 -9.40 16.91 -5.72
N ALA A 173 -9.39 16.65 -4.41
CA ALA A 173 -9.62 17.65 -3.39
C ALA A 173 -8.54 18.75 -3.38
N TYR A 174 -7.27 18.37 -3.51
CA TYR A 174 -6.16 19.32 -3.61
C TYR A 174 -6.28 20.21 -4.83
N LEU A 175 -6.49 19.66 -6.01
CA LEU A 175 -6.63 20.40 -7.27
C LEU A 175 -7.84 21.35 -7.23
N THR A 176 -8.96 20.89 -6.68
CA THR A 176 -10.15 21.71 -6.48
C THR A 176 -9.85 22.91 -5.58
N LYS A 177 -9.14 22.71 -4.47
CA LYS A 177 -8.69 23.78 -3.57
C LYS A 177 -7.76 24.78 -4.26
N MET A 178 -6.97 24.31 -5.23
CA MET A 178 -6.07 25.15 -6.04
C MET A 178 -6.83 25.87 -7.17
N GLY A 179 -8.14 25.64 -7.35
CA GLY A 179 -8.97 26.25 -8.38
C GLY A 179 -8.90 25.58 -9.75
N VAL A 180 -8.26 24.39 -9.84
CA VAL A 180 -8.19 23.59 -11.07
C VAL A 180 -9.57 23.01 -11.39
N SER A 181 -10.01 23.03 -12.64
CA SER A 181 -11.31 22.54 -13.08
C SER A 181 -11.32 22.20 -14.58
N GLY A 182 -12.44 21.61 -15.05
CA GLY A 182 -12.66 21.34 -16.47
C GLY A 182 -11.62 20.38 -17.05
N ASP A 183 -11.09 20.72 -18.25
CA ASP A 183 -10.15 19.84 -18.95
C ASP A 183 -8.79 19.71 -18.24
N GLU A 184 -8.35 20.77 -17.55
CA GLU A 184 -7.11 20.74 -16.75
C GLU A 184 -7.21 19.73 -15.59
N MET A 185 -8.36 19.67 -14.92
CA MET A 185 -8.66 18.66 -13.89
C MET A 185 -8.59 17.26 -14.48
N LYS A 186 -9.24 17.03 -15.61
CA LYS A 186 -9.24 15.71 -16.26
C LYS A 186 -7.85 15.25 -16.70
N GLU A 187 -7.04 16.18 -17.20
CA GLU A 187 -5.66 15.87 -17.61
C GLU A 187 -4.80 15.48 -16.42
N ALA A 188 -4.89 16.22 -15.32
CA ALA A 188 -4.18 15.87 -14.09
C ALA A 188 -4.64 14.52 -13.53
N GLN A 189 -5.95 14.24 -13.56
CA GLN A 189 -6.50 12.96 -13.11
C GLN A 189 -6.07 11.79 -14.01
N LYS A 190 -5.93 11.98 -15.32
CA LYS A 190 -5.35 10.97 -16.22
C LYS A 190 -3.88 10.73 -15.92
N ASN A 191 -3.11 11.80 -15.75
CA ASN A 191 -1.69 11.72 -15.39
C ASN A 191 -1.48 10.94 -14.09
N PHE A 192 -2.39 11.04 -13.12
CA PHE A 192 -2.36 10.22 -11.90
C PHE A 192 -2.39 8.71 -12.22
N PHE A 193 -3.34 8.24 -13.01
CA PHE A 193 -3.43 6.82 -13.37
C PHE A 193 -2.26 6.37 -14.25
N GLU A 194 -1.83 7.21 -15.19
CA GLU A 194 -0.68 6.91 -16.06
C GLU A 194 0.61 6.80 -15.25
N HIS A 195 0.81 7.68 -14.27
CA HIS A 195 1.99 7.63 -13.41
C HIS A 195 1.94 6.43 -12.44
N HIS A 196 0.76 6.10 -11.90
CA HIS A 196 0.58 4.88 -11.12
C HIS A 196 0.98 3.65 -11.95
N ALA A 197 0.47 3.51 -13.17
CA ALA A 197 0.84 2.42 -14.06
C ALA A 197 2.34 2.42 -14.42
N TYR A 198 2.93 3.59 -14.63
CA TYR A 198 4.37 3.73 -14.93
C TYR A 198 5.23 3.17 -13.79
N ARG A 199 4.85 3.36 -12.54
CA ARG A 199 5.60 2.89 -11.37
C ARG A 199 5.63 1.36 -11.25
N PHE A 200 4.61 0.68 -11.77
CA PHE A 200 4.48 -0.77 -11.77
C PHE A 200 4.97 -1.42 -13.08
N GLN A 201 5.81 -0.73 -13.86
CA GLN A 201 6.41 -1.31 -15.05
C GLN A 201 7.51 -2.31 -14.70
N THR A 202 7.19 -3.58 -14.73
CA THR A 202 8.13 -4.66 -14.45
C THR A 202 8.15 -5.70 -15.57
N HIS A 203 9.32 -6.23 -15.86
CA HIS A 203 9.51 -7.39 -16.71
C HIS A 203 9.96 -8.57 -15.87
N TYR A 204 9.11 -9.56 -15.76
CA TYR A 204 9.43 -10.81 -15.07
C TYR A 204 10.12 -11.81 -16.00
N THR A 205 11.17 -12.45 -15.53
CA THR A 205 11.60 -13.74 -16.08
C THR A 205 10.65 -14.82 -15.58
N SER A 206 10.67 -16.02 -16.18
CA SER A 206 9.84 -17.12 -15.70
C SER A 206 10.14 -17.49 -14.24
N GLU A 207 11.40 -17.34 -13.80
CA GLU A 207 11.84 -17.60 -12.42
C GLU A 207 11.30 -16.56 -11.45
N THR A 208 11.52 -15.27 -11.75
CA THR A 208 11.05 -14.17 -10.89
C THR A 208 9.52 -14.07 -10.83
N LEU A 209 8.81 -14.44 -11.90
CA LEU A 209 7.36 -14.55 -11.88
C LEU A 209 6.89 -15.64 -10.89
N GLN A 210 7.55 -16.82 -10.90
CA GLN A 210 7.21 -17.88 -9.96
C GLN A 210 7.49 -17.50 -8.50
N GLU A 211 8.53 -16.72 -8.26
CA GLU A 211 8.82 -16.14 -6.94
C GLU A 211 7.73 -15.14 -6.54
N GLN A 212 7.35 -14.21 -7.42
CA GLN A 212 6.30 -13.21 -7.15
C GLN A 212 4.94 -13.87 -6.88
N LEU A 213 4.60 -14.96 -7.57
CA LEU A 213 3.37 -15.71 -7.30
C LEU A 213 3.34 -16.40 -5.92
N GLN A 214 4.45 -16.41 -5.19
CA GLN A 214 4.53 -16.86 -3.80
C GLN A 214 4.58 -15.70 -2.81
N ASP A 215 4.64 -14.46 -3.29
CA ASP A 215 4.58 -13.25 -2.47
C ASP A 215 3.15 -12.96 -2.01
N GLU A 216 2.99 -12.13 -0.99
CA GLU A 216 1.69 -11.63 -0.52
C GLU A 216 1.13 -10.53 -1.41
N HIS A 217 1.99 -9.85 -2.19
CA HIS A 217 1.59 -8.87 -3.17
C HIS A 217 1.31 -9.52 -4.53
N SER A 218 0.28 -9.07 -5.18
CA SER A 218 0.00 -9.43 -6.58
C SER A 218 1.13 -8.99 -7.51
N VAL A 219 1.24 -9.65 -8.68
CA VAL A 219 2.15 -9.18 -9.74
C VAL A 219 1.77 -7.77 -10.18
N ASP A 220 2.75 -6.97 -10.57
CA ASP A 220 2.58 -5.54 -10.86
C ASP A 220 1.46 -5.24 -11.87
N MET A 221 1.30 -6.08 -12.90
CA MET A 221 0.20 -5.95 -13.85
C MET A 221 -1.18 -6.01 -13.15
N VAL A 222 -1.35 -6.85 -12.15
CA VAL A 222 -2.60 -7.00 -11.39
C VAL A 222 -2.78 -5.81 -10.44
N ARG A 223 -1.73 -5.33 -9.79
CA ARG A 223 -1.74 -4.14 -8.93
C ARG A 223 -2.17 -2.86 -9.67
N VAL A 224 -2.09 -2.86 -11.00
CA VAL A 224 -2.64 -1.78 -11.85
C VAL A 224 -3.99 -2.19 -12.45
N ASN A 225 -3.99 -3.17 -13.34
CA ASN A 225 -5.17 -3.51 -14.14
C ASN A 225 -6.31 -4.10 -13.32
N GLY A 226 -5.97 -4.93 -12.32
CA GLY A 226 -6.92 -5.51 -11.38
C GLY A 226 -7.60 -4.48 -10.49
N ILE A 227 -6.97 -3.33 -10.28
CA ILE A 227 -7.46 -2.27 -9.38
C ILE A 227 -8.24 -1.21 -10.14
N VAL A 228 -7.69 -0.65 -11.22
CA VAL A 228 -8.32 0.46 -11.97
C VAL A 228 -9.68 0.10 -12.56
N GLN A 229 -9.90 -1.18 -12.92
CA GLN A 229 -11.18 -1.67 -13.44
C GLN A 229 -12.36 -1.53 -12.46
N HIS A 230 -12.10 -1.24 -11.19
CA HIS A 230 -13.12 -1.01 -10.17
C HIS A 230 -13.43 0.48 -9.95
N MET A 231 -12.66 1.41 -10.53
CA MET A 231 -12.79 2.85 -10.30
C MET A 231 -13.63 3.53 -11.38
N ASP A 232 -14.85 3.96 -11.06
CA ASP A 232 -15.72 4.69 -12.00
C ASP A 232 -15.02 5.88 -12.67
N SER A 233 -14.17 6.60 -11.92
CA SER A 233 -13.36 7.71 -12.41
C SER A 233 -12.43 7.33 -13.56
N TRP A 234 -11.85 6.14 -13.51
CA TRP A 234 -11.00 5.63 -14.60
C TRP A 234 -11.81 5.41 -15.88
N TYR A 235 -13.03 4.83 -15.77
CA TYR A 235 -13.93 4.67 -16.92
C TYR A 235 -14.27 6.00 -17.58
N ASP A 236 -14.62 6.99 -16.79
CA ASP A 236 -15.02 8.31 -17.27
C ASP A 236 -13.86 9.06 -17.94
N LEU A 237 -12.65 8.94 -17.38
CA LEU A 237 -11.46 9.63 -17.90
C LEU A 237 -10.93 9.00 -19.18
N PHE A 238 -10.92 7.68 -19.29
CA PHE A 238 -10.36 6.95 -20.43
C PHE A 238 -11.43 6.51 -21.44
N ASN A 239 -12.71 6.82 -21.21
CA ASN A 239 -13.86 6.45 -22.04
C ASN A 239 -13.97 4.94 -22.26
N VAL A 240 -13.73 4.16 -21.21
CA VAL A 240 -13.80 2.70 -21.25
C VAL A 240 -15.25 2.25 -21.37
N VAL A 241 -15.52 1.38 -22.33
CA VAL A 241 -16.88 0.91 -22.67
C VAL A 241 -16.93 -0.61 -22.78
N GLU A 242 -18.13 -1.16 -22.81
CA GLU A 242 -18.37 -2.59 -23.01
C GLU A 242 -17.64 -3.08 -24.27
N GLY A 243 -16.84 -4.14 -24.09
CA GLY A 243 -15.99 -4.74 -25.13
C GLY A 243 -14.51 -4.39 -25.01
N ASP A 244 -14.14 -3.43 -24.19
CA ASP A 244 -12.75 -3.15 -23.86
C ASP A 244 -12.19 -4.21 -22.89
N ALA A 245 -10.87 -4.47 -22.94
CA ALA A 245 -10.24 -5.60 -22.24
C ALA A 245 -10.37 -5.59 -20.72
N LEU A 246 -10.46 -4.41 -20.10
CA LEU A 246 -10.59 -4.25 -18.64
C LEU A 246 -11.99 -3.77 -18.22
N TYR A 247 -12.97 -3.87 -19.13
CA TYR A 247 -14.33 -3.45 -18.81
C TYR A 247 -14.99 -4.43 -17.84
N LEU A 248 -15.50 -3.89 -16.72
CA LEU A 248 -16.44 -4.56 -15.83
C LEU A 248 -17.78 -3.83 -15.83
N PRO A 249 -18.92 -4.54 -15.86
CA PRO A 249 -20.23 -3.94 -15.57
C PRO A 249 -20.20 -3.22 -14.24
N LYS A 250 -20.94 -2.09 -14.14
CA LYS A 250 -20.89 -1.23 -12.95
C LYS A 250 -21.26 -2.00 -11.66
N GLU A 251 -22.21 -2.91 -11.74
CA GLU A 251 -22.69 -3.76 -10.66
C GLU A 251 -21.66 -4.81 -10.18
N GLU A 252 -20.61 -5.05 -10.98
CA GLU A 252 -19.53 -5.98 -10.65
C GLU A 252 -18.30 -5.24 -10.09
N ARG A 253 -18.29 -3.89 -10.15
CA ARG A 253 -17.18 -3.09 -9.61
C ARG A 253 -17.23 -3.09 -8.10
N ILE A 254 -16.12 -3.43 -7.49
CA ILE A 254 -15.96 -3.47 -6.04
C ILE A 254 -15.54 -2.08 -5.56
N VAL A 255 -16.21 -1.60 -4.52
CA VAL A 255 -15.87 -0.34 -3.83
C VAL A 255 -15.54 -0.67 -2.39
N ILE A 256 -14.33 -0.36 -1.98
CA ILE A 256 -13.86 -0.61 -0.60
C ILE A 256 -14.29 0.55 0.31
N TRP A 257 -14.10 1.81 -0.14
CA TRP A 257 -14.44 3.05 0.59
C TRP A 257 -15.24 4.00 -0.27
#